data_677d7c9bcddf922b3d024b743ff45f2b
#
_entry.id   677d7c9bcddf922b3d024b743ff45f2b
#
_cell.length_a   1.000
_cell.length_b   1.000
_cell.length_c   1.000
_cell.angle_alpha   90.00
_cell.angle_beta   90.00
_cell.angle_gamma   90.00
#
_symmetry.space_group_name_H-M   'P 1'
#
loop_
_entity.id
_entity.type
_entity.pdbx_description
1 polymer ?
#
loop_
_entity_poly.entity_id
_entity_poly.type
_entity_poly.pdbx_seq_one_letter_code
_entity_poly.pdbx_strand_id
1 'polypeptide(L)'
;MDGRKLKLPPYYFDIETTGLDPENDHILTIQYQKIGLASGKPEGPLTILKSWKDDKGEEGIIEKIIPLVMSTNPFSFVPIGNNLNFEYKFLVSKINHYKKLDVDVSYFHNRPSIDLKPVMVLLNGGRFKGYNLILNKSGSSVPQWYVKKEFDKIIEYVIDETTKFTTFYYKIYHLMFDGTLKNNVLNHNRRLDDYV
;
A
#
# COMPACT_ATOMS: atom_id res chain seq x y z
N MET A 1 11.69 -13.16 -29.61
CA MET A 1 11.66 -12.37 -28.36
C MET A 1 11.10 -13.27 -27.27
N ASP A 2 11.95 -13.62 -26.31
CA ASP A 2 11.59 -14.52 -25.23
C ASP A 2 10.57 -13.83 -24.32
N GLY A 3 9.33 -14.34 -24.34
CA GLY A 3 8.21 -13.75 -23.59
C GLY A 3 8.32 -13.99 -22.08
N ARG A 4 9.41 -13.51 -21.48
CA ARG A 4 9.53 -13.45 -20.02
C ARG A 4 8.39 -12.61 -19.49
N LYS A 5 7.34 -13.26 -19.01
CA LYS A 5 6.29 -12.61 -18.22
C LYS A 5 6.98 -11.86 -17.09
N LEU A 6 6.99 -10.55 -17.16
CA LEU A 6 7.39 -9.68 -16.04
C LEU A 6 6.58 -10.12 -14.82
N LYS A 7 7.22 -10.83 -13.90
CA LYS A 7 6.61 -11.14 -12.62
C LYS A 7 6.69 -9.87 -11.77
N LEU A 8 5.63 -9.08 -11.79
CA LEU A 8 5.48 -7.93 -10.92
C LEU A 8 5.25 -8.44 -9.49
N PRO A 9 6.14 -8.22 -8.53
CA PRO A 9 5.86 -8.59 -7.15
C PRO A 9 5.00 -7.48 -6.50
N PRO A 10 3.68 -7.68 -6.38
CA PRO A 10 2.83 -6.77 -5.63
C PRO A 10 3.11 -6.91 -4.13
N TYR A 11 3.08 -5.77 -3.43
CA TYR A 11 3.25 -5.71 -1.98
C TYR A 11 2.09 -4.96 -1.35
N TYR A 12 1.44 -5.53 -0.35
CA TYR A 12 0.72 -4.70 0.60
C TYR A 12 1.68 -3.66 1.15
N PHE A 13 1.25 -2.42 1.23
CA PHE A 13 2.05 -1.31 1.69
C PHE A 13 1.18 -0.29 2.41
N ASP A 14 1.62 0.13 3.60
CA ASP A 14 0.91 1.09 4.42
C ASP A 14 1.85 1.73 5.46
N ILE A 15 1.46 2.87 6.06
CA ILE A 15 2.20 3.57 7.12
C ILE A 15 1.27 3.98 8.25
N GLU A 16 1.82 4.06 9.47
CA GLU A 16 1.19 4.76 10.58
C GLU A 16 1.96 6.03 10.92
N THR A 17 1.23 7.07 11.28
CA THR A 17 1.79 8.40 11.50
C THR A 17 1.28 9.03 12.80
N THR A 18 1.93 10.10 13.28
CA THR A 18 1.45 10.89 14.43
C THR A 18 0.26 11.78 14.10
N GLY A 19 -0.02 12.03 12.82
CA GLY A 19 -1.12 12.86 12.34
C GLY A 19 -1.23 12.84 10.83
N LEU A 20 -1.81 13.86 10.23
CA LEU A 20 -2.15 13.90 8.80
C LEU A 20 -1.29 14.87 7.97
N ASP A 21 -0.40 15.60 8.60
CA ASP A 21 0.44 16.61 7.95
C ASP A 21 1.84 16.05 7.66
N PRO A 22 2.20 15.77 6.40
CA PRO A 22 3.49 15.18 6.05
C PRO A 22 4.70 16.04 6.48
N GLU A 23 4.54 17.35 6.61
CA GLU A 23 5.64 18.26 6.99
C GLU A 23 5.89 18.25 8.51
N ASN A 24 4.82 18.22 9.30
CA ASN A 24 4.89 18.40 10.75
C ASN A 24 4.73 17.10 11.54
N ASP A 25 4.09 16.08 10.95
CA ASP A 25 3.88 14.80 11.61
C ASP A 25 4.97 13.77 11.23
N HIS A 26 5.10 12.71 12.03
CA HIS A 26 6.12 11.68 11.89
C HIS A 26 5.54 10.36 11.45
N ILE A 27 6.32 9.60 10.67
CA ILE A 27 6.03 8.19 10.37
C ILE A 27 6.46 7.33 11.58
N LEU A 28 5.52 6.61 12.13
CA LEU A 28 5.72 5.72 13.27
C LEU A 28 6.09 4.30 12.84
N THR A 29 5.36 3.77 11.86
CA THR A 29 5.65 2.47 11.25
C THR A 29 5.56 2.56 9.73
N ILE A 30 6.34 1.69 9.06
CA ILE A 30 6.17 1.36 7.64
C ILE A 30 5.99 -0.14 7.57
N GLN A 31 4.87 -0.60 7.04
CA GLN A 31 4.58 -2.01 6.89
C GLN A 31 4.42 -2.42 5.44
N TYR A 32 4.95 -3.61 5.11
CA TYR A 32 4.79 -4.20 3.80
C TYR A 32 4.87 -5.72 3.84
N GLN A 33 4.12 -6.36 2.93
CA GLN A 33 4.10 -7.81 2.79
C GLN A 33 3.93 -8.17 1.32
N LYS A 34 4.77 -9.08 0.83
CA LYS A 34 4.65 -9.58 -0.53
C LYS A 34 3.32 -10.29 -0.73
N ILE A 35 2.68 -10.05 -1.87
CA ILE A 35 1.45 -10.72 -2.30
C ILE A 35 1.78 -11.62 -3.50
N GLY A 36 1.26 -12.84 -3.49
CA GLY A 36 1.41 -13.78 -4.60
C GLY A 36 0.63 -13.34 -5.83
N LEU A 37 1.31 -13.14 -6.94
CA LEU A 37 0.68 -12.68 -8.19
C LEU A 37 -0.34 -13.68 -8.74
N ALA A 38 -0.13 -14.98 -8.52
CA ALA A 38 -1.04 -16.01 -8.99
C ALA A 38 -2.15 -16.36 -8.00
N SER A 39 -1.93 -16.09 -6.72
CA SER A 39 -2.83 -16.48 -5.63
C SER A 39 -3.63 -15.32 -5.05
N GLY A 40 -3.15 -14.08 -5.19
CA GLY A 40 -3.69 -12.92 -4.49
C GLY A 40 -3.50 -12.96 -2.96
N LYS A 41 -2.78 -13.97 -2.44
CA LYS A 41 -2.57 -14.17 -1.00
C LYS A 41 -1.21 -13.64 -0.54
N PRO A 42 -1.07 -13.28 0.75
CA PRO A 42 0.23 -12.98 1.32
C PRO A 42 1.25 -14.11 1.11
N GLU A 43 2.47 -13.74 0.71
CA GLU A 43 3.63 -14.62 0.56
C GLU A 43 4.78 -14.10 1.41
N GLY A 44 5.24 -14.88 2.37
CA GLY A 44 6.31 -14.50 3.29
C GLY A 44 5.83 -13.65 4.49
N PRO A 45 6.78 -13.22 5.33
CA PRO A 45 6.46 -12.50 6.56
C PRO A 45 6.00 -11.07 6.28
N LEU A 46 5.14 -10.55 7.16
CA LEU A 46 4.87 -9.13 7.27
C LEU A 46 6.10 -8.43 7.87
N THR A 47 6.65 -7.48 7.15
CA THR A 47 7.71 -6.60 7.67
C THR A 47 7.06 -5.35 8.24
N ILE A 48 7.44 -4.99 9.49
CA ILE A 48 7.02 -3.76 10.15
C ILE A 48 8.29 -3.03 10.61
N LEU A 49 8.65 -1.96 9.92
CA LEU A 49 9.70 -1.04 10.37
C LEU A 49 9.08 -0.13 11.44
N LYS A 50 9.78 0.07 12.55
CA LYS A 50 9.26 0.76 13.74
C LYS A 50 10.24 1.87 14.12
N SER A 51 9.81 3.13 14.10
CA SER A 51 10.68 4.26 14.42
C SER A 51 11.23 4.17 15.85
N TRP A 52 10.44 3.71 16.81
CA TRP A 52 10.86 3.59 18.22
C TRP A 52 11.79 2.42 18.54
N LYS A 53 12.09 1.59 17.55
CA LYS A 53 13.05 0.46 17.65
C LYS A 53 14.29 0.68 16.79
N ASP A 54 14.34 1.76 16.05
CA ASP A 54 15.47 2.12 15.21
C ASP A 54 16.36 3.13 15.94
N ASP A 55 17.66 2.94 15.89
CA ASP A 55 18.64 3.83 16.59
C ASP A 55 18.58 5.26 16.05
N LYS A 56 18.17 5.43 14.77
CA LYS A 56 17.97 6.73 14.12
C LYS A 56 16.51 7.18 14.10
N GLY A 57 15.62 6.45 14.77
CA GLY A 57 14.19 6.79 14.79
C GLY A 57 13.53 6.73 13.42
N GLU A 58 12.76 7.77 13.06
CA GLU A 58 12.10 7.89 11.77
C GLU A 58 13.09 7.87 10.60
N GLU A 59 14.22 8.57 10.70
CA GLU A 59 15.24 8.57 9.66
C GLU A 59 15.70 7.15 9.32
N GLY A 60 15.93 6.31 10.32
CA GLY A 60 16.40 4.94 10.12
C GLY A 60 15.38 4.06 9.37
N ILE A 61 14.09 4.20 9.63
CA ILE A 61 13.08 3.45 8.87
C ILE A 61 12.92 3.98 7.44
N ILE A 62 13.11 5.30 7.22
CA ILE A 62 13.16 5.87 5.87
C ILE A 62 14.38 5.36 5.10
N GLU A 63 15.57 5.31 5.71
CA GLU A 63 16.75 4.72 5.06
C GLU A 63 16.52 3.27 4.62
N LYS A 64 15.82 2.48 5.42
CA LYS A 64 15.53 1.07 5.14
C LYS A 64 14.53 0.87 4.01
N ILE A 65 13.56 1.77 3.85
CA ILE A 65 12.52 1.63 2.81
C ILE A 65 12.94 2.19 1.45
N ILE A 66 13.82 3.19 1.39
CA ILE A 66 14.28 3.85 0.16
C ILE A 66 14.72 2.85 -0.92
N PRO A 67 15.60 1.86 -0.66
CA PRO A 67 16.05 0.93 -1.70
C PRO A 67 14.92 0.15 -2.36
N LEU A 68 13.80 -0.01 -1.66
CA LEU A 68 12.62 -0.71 -2.15
C LEU A 68 11.75 0.21 -2.99
N VAL A 69 11.34 1.36 -2.41
CA VAL A 69 10.38 2.29 -3.04
C VAL A 69 11.01 3.17 -4.12
N MET A 70 12.33 3.41 -4.07
CA MET A 70 13.07 4.20 -5.04
C MET A 70 14.00 3.36 -5.94
N SER A 71 13.76 2.06 -6.04
CA SER A 71 14.50 1.19 -6.96
C SER A 71 14.48 1.74 -8.39
N THR A 72 15.61 1.61 -9.10
CA THR A 72 15.70 1.97 -10.53
C THR A 72 14.75 1.17 -11.42
N ASN A 73 14.41 -0.07 -11.01
CA ASN A 73 13.35 -0.84 -11.65
C ASN A 73 12.00 -0.53 -10.98
N PRO A 74 11.08 0.22 -11.64
CA PRO A 74 9.81 0.59 -11.05
C PRO A 74 8.89 -0.61 -10.76
N PHE A 75 9.20 -1.75 -11.36
CA PHE A 75 8.43 -2.99 -11.17
C PHE A 75 8.98 -3.90 -10.07
N SER A 76 10.05 -3.53 -9.39
CA SER A 76 10.59 -4.34 -8.29
C SER A 76 9.74 -4.28 -7.01
N PHE A 77 8.96 -3.20 -6.88
CA PHE A 77 8.03 -2.96 -5.78
C PHE A 77 6.77 -2.29 -6.33
N VAL A 78 5.67 -3.04 -6.37
CA VAL A 78 4.36 -2.53 -6.80
C VAL A 78 3.46 -2.46 -5.56
N PRO A 79 3.30 -1.29 -4.94
CA PRO A 79 2.49 -1.17 -3.73
C PRO A 79 1.01 -1.38 -4.03
N ILE A 80 0.34 -2.10 -3.12
CA ILE A 80 -1.10 -2.24 -3.04
C ILE A 80 -1.52 -1.66 -1.70
N GLY A 81 -2.38 -0.66 -1.70
CA GLY A 81 -2.82 0.00 -0.48
C GLY A 81 -4.20 0.63 -0.59
N ASN A 82 -4.56 1.39 0.42
CA ASN A 82 -5.78 2.18 0.43
C ASN A 82 -5.44 3.66 0.58
N ASN A 83 -5.66 4.46 -0.44
CA ASN A 83 -5.31 5.87 -0.47
C ASN A 83 -3.78 6.12 -0.50
N LEU A 84 -3.06 5.36 -1.34
CA LEU A 84 -1.60 5.43 -1.46
C LEU A 84 -1.03 6.85 -1.67
N ASN A 85 -1.86 7.81 -2.08
CA ASN A 85 -1.46 9.21 -2.15
C ASN A 85 -1.08 9.79 -0.77
N PHE A 86 -1.67 9.27 0.32
CA PHE A 86 -1.30 9.68 1.68
C PHE A 86 0.12 9.20 2.01
N GLU A 87 0.42 7.91 1.79
CA GLU A 87 1.72 7.32 2.02
C GLU A 87 2.80 8.00 1.18
N TYR A 88 2.51 8.29 -0.10
CA TYR A 88 3.45 8.94 -1.01
C TYR A 88 3.80 10.35 -0.56
N LYS A 89 2.84 11.14 -0.07
CA LYS A 89 3.12 12.49 0.45
C LYS A 89 4.04 12.45 1.66
N PHE A 90 3.80 11.52 2.59
CA PHE A 90 4.67 11.33 3.74
C PHE A 90 6.07 10.86 3.33
N LEU A 91 6.17 9.85 2.46
CA LEU A 91 7.47 9.38 1.96
C LEU A 91 8.26 10.51 1.29
N VAL A 92 7.63 11.29 0.40
CA VAL A 92 8.27 12.42 -0.28
C VAL A 92 8.80 13.43 0.73
N SER A 93 7.96 13.88 1.67
CA SER A 93 8.37 14.86 2.68
C SER A 93 9.55 14.33 3.51
N LYS A 94 9.48 13.09 4.01
CA LYS A 94 10.53 12.52 4.87
C LYS A 94 11.82 12.18 4.11
N ILE A 95 11.71 11.68 2.86
CA ILE A 95 12.88 11.45 2.00
C ILE A 95 13.60 12.76 1.71
N ASN A 96 12.88 13.81 1.32
CA ASN A 96 13.45 15.12 1.07
C ASN A 96 14.08 15.71 2.32
N HIS A 97 13.41 15.60 3.47
CA HIS A 97 13.93 16.10 4.74
C HIS A 97 15.24 15.41 5.16
N TYR A 98 15.26 14.08 5.20
CA TYR A 98 16.41 13.33 5.73
C TYR A 98 17.53 13.12 4.69
N LYS A 99 17.20 12.97 3.42
CA LYS A 99 18.21 12.70 2.38
C LYS A 99 18.60 13.91 1.56
N LYS A 100 17.98 15.08 1.84
CA LYS A 100 18.22 16.33 1.13
C LYS A 100 18.06 16.17 -0.39
N LEU A 101 17.09 15.34 -0.76
CA LEU A 101 16.67 15.14 -2.15
C LEU A 101 15.55 16.13 -2.48
N ASP A 102 15.26 16.28 -3.76
CA ASP A 102 14.13 17.05 -4.29
C ASP A 102 13.22 16.11 -5.09
N VAL A 103 12.58 15.18 -4.36
CA VAL A 103 11.63 14.25 -4.95
C VAL A 103 10.24 14.87 -4.93
N ASP A 104 9.56 14.86 -6.06
CA ASP A 104 8.15 15.23 -6.16
C ASP A 104 7.25 14.00 -6.06
N VAL A 105 6.02 14.19 -5.59
CA VAL A 105 5.03 13.10 -5.42
C VAL A 105 4.71 12.39 -6.73
N SER A 106 4.86 13.06 -7.86
CA SER A 106 4.71 12.48 -9.21
C SER A 106 5.68 11.33 -9.47
N TYR A 107 6.85 11.32 -8.78
CA TYR A 107 7.78 10.19 -8.84
C TYR A 107 7.09 8.87 -8.49
N PHE A 108 6.26 8.86 -7.45
CA PHE A 108 5.51 7.68 -7.02
C PHE A 108 4.26 7.44 -7.88
N HIS A 109 3.55 8.50 -8.27
CA HIS A 109 2.35 8.39 -9.12
C HIS A 109 2.65 7.84 -10.52
N ASN A 110 3.85 8.06 -11.04
CA ASN A 110 4.30 7.53 -12.33
C ASN A 110 4.80 6.08 -12.24
N ARG A 111 4.80 5.46 -11.07
CA ARG A 111 5.20 4.06 -10.86
C ARG A 111 3.95 3.16 -10.78
N PRO A 112 4.09 1.87 -11.14
CA PRO A 112 2.99 0.93 -10.98
C PRO A 112 2.53 0.84 -9.52
N SER A 113 1.23 0.95 -9.30
CA SER A 113 0.60 0.79 -7.98
C SER A 113 -0.85 0.33 -8.13
N ILE A 114 -1.43 -0.20 -7.06
CA ILE A 114 -2.83 -0.60 -6.99
C ILE A 114 -3.45 0.09 -5.77
N ASP A 115 -4.17 1.18 -5.99
CA ASP A 115 -4.92 1.86 -4.94
C ASP A 115 -6.36 1.32 -4.91
N LEU A 116 -6.76 0.72 -3.78
CA LEU A 116 -8.10 0.15 -3.61
C LEU A 116 -9.15 1.16 -3.16
N LYS A 117 -8.79 2.39 -2.83
CA LYS A 117 -9.76 3.41 -2.40
C LYS A 117 -10.88 3.63 -3.43
N PRO A 118 -10.61 3.79 -4.75
CA PRO A 118 -11.68 3.91 -5.75
C PRO A 118 -12.58 2.67 -5.81
N VAL A 119 -11.99 1.48 -5.68
CA VAL A 119 -12.75 0.21 -5.68
C VAL A 119 -13.67 0.14 -4.47
N MET A 120 -13.19 0.53 -3.28
CA MET A 120 -14.01 0.56 -2.07
C MET A 120 -15.16 1.56 -2.16
N VAL A 121 -14.93 2.71 -2.78
CA VAL A 121 -15.99 3.72 -3.04
C VAL A 121 -17.08 3.14 -3.93
N LEU A 122 -16.71 2.43 -5.01
CA LEU A 122 -17.67 1.78 -5.91
C LEU A 122 -18.47 0.70 -5.18
N LEU A 123 -17.81 -0.17 -4.41
CA LEU A 123 -18.48 -1.22 -3.64
C LEU A 123 -19.41 -0.68 -2.56
N ASN A 124 -19.18 0.55 -2.11
CA ASN A 124 -19.99 1.24 -1.11
C ASN A 124 -21.03 2.18 -1.72
N GLY A 125 -21.43 1.97 -2.98
CA GLY A 125 -22.44 2.75 -3.68
C GLY A 125 -22.05 4.23 -3.86
N GLY A 126 -20.77 4.51 -4.09
CA GLY A 126 -20.24 5.87 -4.30
C GLY A 126 -19.98 6.66 -3.00
N ARG A 127 -20.09 6.04 -1.84
CA ARG A 127 -19.84 6.70 -0.54
C ARG A 127 -18.39 6.55 -0.12
N PHE A 128 -17.70 7.66 0.19
CA PHE A 128 -16.29 7.68 0.63
C PHE A 128 -16.02 7.10 2.04
N LYS A 129 -17.04 6.64 2.76
CA LYS A 129 -16.92 6.09 4.13
C LYS A 129 -16.64 4.59 4.17
N GLY A 130 -16.07 3.98 3.12
CA GLY A 130 -16.05 2.52 2.96
C GLY A 130 -15.00 1.77 3.77
N TYR A 131 -13.84 2.37 4.03
CA TYR A 131 -12.72 1.64 4.66
C TYR A 131 -12.99 1.27 6.13
N ASN A 132 -13.56 2.19 6.89
CA ASN A 132 -13.93 1.95 8.29
C ASN A 132 -15.01 0.85 8.47
N LEU A 133 -15.81 0.57 7.44
CA LEU A 133 -16.80 -0.51 7.48
C LEU A 133 -16.14 -1.89 7.35
N ILE A 134 -15.00 -1.98 6.67
CA ILE A 134 -14.26 -3.23 6.49
C ILE A 134 -13.38 -3.52 7.71
N LEU A 135 -12.75 -2.49 8.27
CA LEU A 135 -11.80 -2.64 9.37
C LEU A 135 -12.43 -2.50 10.74
N ASN A 136 -13.58 -1.84 10.87
CA ASN A 136 -14.21 -1.52 12.17
C ASN A 136 -13.29 -0.78 13.18
N LYS A 137 -12.14 -0.27 12.71
CA LYS A 137 -11.16 0.46 13.52
C LYS A 137 -10.63 1.63 12.70
N SER A 138 -10.27 2.70 13.38
CA SER A 138 -9.64 3.88 12.82
C SER A 138 -8.24 4.01 13.39
N GLY A 139 -7.24 4.30 12.56
CA GLY A 139 -5.88 4.65 12.97
C GLY A 139 -5.79 5.88 13.88
N SER A 140 -6.91 6.57 14.13
CA SER A 140 -6.99 7.76 14.98
C SER A 140 -6.48 7.56 16.42
N SER A 141 -6.40 6.32 16.90
CA SER A 141 -5.86 6.00 18.23
C SER A 141 -4.33 5.82 18.24
N VAL A 142 -3.71 5.60 17.09
CA VAL A 142 -2.27 5.32 16.98
C VAL A 142 -1.39 6.44 17.56
N PRO A 143 -1.65 7.73 17.29
CA PRO A 143 -0.88 8.81 17.89
C PRO A 143 -0.93 8.81 19.42
N GLN A 144 -2.11 8.52 19.99
CA GLN A 144 -2.28 8.48 21.45
C GLN A 144 -1.54 7.29 22.08
N TRP A 145 -1.57 6.11 21.44
CA TRP A 145 -0.81 4.94 21.90
C TRP A 145 0.69 5.21 21.84
N TYR A 146 1.14 5.90 20.80
CA TYR A 146 2.55 6.27 20.67
C TYR A 146 3.02 7.18 21.80
N VAL A 147 2.27 8.26 22.10
CA VAL A 147 2.57 9.18 23.22
C VAL A 147 2.60 8.43 24.56
N LYS A 148 1.68 7.47 24.76
CA LYS A 148 1.61 6.63 25.97
C LYS A 148 2.63 5.49 26.00
N LYS A 149 3.44 5.32 24.94
CA LYS A 149 4.38 4.21 24.75
C LYS A 149 3.70 2.82 24.75
N GLU A 150 2.44 2.77 24.38
CA GLU A 150 1.65 1.54 24.24
C GLU A 150 1.95 0.88 22.88
N PHE A 151 3.22 0.60 22.62
CA PHE A 151 3.70 0.15 21.32
C PHE A 151 3.12 -1.19 20.87
N ASP A 152 2.81 -2.08 21.81
CA ASP A 152 2.21 -3.38 21.51
C ASP A 152 0.82 -3.20 20.87
N LYS A 153 0.03 -2.21 21.35
CA LYS A 153 -1.27 -1.87 20.75
C LYS A 153 -1.15 -1.39 19.31
N ILE A 154 -0.09 -0.63 18.99
CA ILE A 154 0.18 -0.19 17.61
C ILE A 154 0.49 -1.42 16.74
N ILE A 155 1.32 -2.34 17.23
CA ILE A 155 1.67 -3.56 16.48
C ILE A 155 0.47 -4.46 16.26
N GLU A 156 -0.35 -4.68 17.31
CA GLU A 156 -1.60 -5.45 17.19
C GLU A 156 -2.56 -4.82 16.17
N TYR A 157 -2.69 -3.49 16.19
CA TYR A 157 -3.49 -2.75 15.23
C TYR A 157 -2.97 -2.95 13.78
N VAL A 158 -1.67 -2.76 13.54
CA VAL A 158 -1.03 -2.92 12.22
C VAL A 158 -1.21 -4.34 11.69
N ILE A 159 -1.04 -5.38 12.53
CA ILE A 159 -1.23 -6.78 12.13
C ILE A 159 -2.70 -7.05 11.77
N ASP A 160 -3.65 -6.57 12.59
CA ASP A 160 -5.08 -6.73 12.34
C ASP A 160 -5.51 -6.03 11.04
N GLU A 161 -5.03 -4.79 10.83
CA GLU A 161 -5.29 -4.02 9.61
C GLU A 161 -4.74 -4.72 8.37
N THR A 162 -3.46 -5.11 8.40
CA THR A 162 -2.82 -5.87 7.32
C THR A 162 -3.62 -7.12 6.97
N THR A 163 -4.03 -7.88 7.98
CA THR A 163 -4.79 -9.13 7.80
C THR A 163 -6.14 -8.87 7.13
N LYS A 164 -6.85 -7.85 7.58
CA LYS A 164 -8.15 -7.46 7.00
C LYS A 164 -8.01 -6.93 5.58
N PHE A 165 -7.01 -6.06 5.36
CA PHE A 165 -6.75 -5.52 4.02
C PHE A 165 -6.38 -6.62 3.03
N THR A 166 -5.45 -7.49 3.36
CA THR A 166 -5.01 -8.56 2.46
C THR A 166 -6.11 -9.59 2.21
N THR A 167 -6.97 -9.85 3.20
CA THR A 167 -8.18 -10.68 3.03
C THR A 167 -9.18 -10.02 2.08
N PHE A 168 -9.37 -8.71 2.19
CA PHE A 168 -10.24 -7.95 1.29
C PHE A 168 -9.67 -7.93 -0.13
N TYR A 169 -8.37 -7.63 -0.28
CA TYR A 169 -7.68 -7.68 -1.56
C TYR A 169 -7.83 -9.06 -2.24
N TYR A 170 -7.61 -10.13 -1.49
CA TYR A 170 -7.78 -11.50 -1.98
C TYR A 170 -9.19 -11.74 -2.55
N LYS A 171 -10.23 -11.29 -1.87
CA LYS A 171 -11.61 -11.41 -2.37
C LYS A 171 -11.81 -10.63 -3.67
N ILE A 172 -11.33 -9.39 -3.76
CA ILE A 172 -11.38 -8.57 -4.97
C ILE A 172 -10.60 -9.23 -6.09
N TYR A 173 -9.37 -9.68 -5.79
CA TYR A 173 -8.53 -10.38 -6.75
C TYR A 173 -9.28 -11.55 -7.39
N HIS A 174 -9.92 -12.41 -6.61
CA HIS A 174 -10.70 -13.54 -7.12
C HIS A 174 -11.91 -13.10 -7.93
N LEU A 175 -12.67 -12.10 -7.48
CA LEU A 175 -13.80 -11.56 -8.24
C LEU A 175 -13.38 -11.03 -9.62
N MET A 176 -12.21 -10.40 -9.71
CA MET A 176 -11.68 -9.87 -10.98
C MET A 176 -11.07 -10.95 -11.88
N PHE A 177 -10.47 -11.98 -11.29
CA PHE A 177 -9.73 -13.03 -12.01
C PHE A 177 -10.50 -14.36 -12.16
N ASP A 178 -11.57 -14.57 -11.39
CA ASP A 178 -12.49 -15.68 -11.61
C ASP A 178 -13.15 -15.51 -12.99
N GLY A 179 -12.70 -16.31 -13.92
CA GLY A 179 -13.01 -16.41 -15.34
C GLY A 179 -14.16 -15.61 -15.96
N THR A 180 -15.17 -15.23 -15.16
CA THR A 180 -16.36 -14.53 -15.63
C THR A 180 -16.07 -13.11 -16.09
N LEU A 181 -15.33 -12.32 -15.31
CA LEU A 181 -15.01 -10.94 -15.68
C LEU A 181 -13.94 -10.89 -16.77
N LYS A 182 -12.89 -11.70 -16.63
CA LYS A 182 -11.82 -11.81 -17.62
C LYS A 182 -12.35 -12.30 -18.97
N ASN A 183 -13.20 -13.32 -18.98
CA ASN A 183 -13.78 -13.84 -20.20
C ASN A 183 -14.78 -12.85 -20.83
N ASN A 184 -15.55 -12.14 -20.03
CA ASN A 184 -16.48 -11.13 -20.53
C ASN A 184 -15.74 -9.92 -21.12
N VAL A 185 -14.69 -9.42 -20.47
CA VAL A 185 -13.88 -8.31 -20.98
C VAL A 185 -13.11 -8.72 -22.24
N LEU A 186 -12.48 -9.89 -22.26
CA LEU A 186 -11.74 -10.37 -23.42
C LEU A 186 -12.66 -10.70 -24.61
N ASN A 187 -13.86 -11.24 -24.36
CA ASN A 187 -14.83 -11.52 -25.41
C ASN A 187 -15.47 -10.22 -25.94
N HIS A 188 -15.58 -9.17 -25.11
CA HIS A 188 -16.06 -7.86 -25.56
C HIS A 188 -15.02 -7.17 -26.46
N ASN A 189 -13.74 -7.23 -26.09
CA ASN A 189 -12.66 -6.68 -26.90
C ASN A 189 -12.52 -7.37 -28.25
N ARG A 190 -12.74 -8.70 -28.35
CA ARG A 190 -12.78 -9.41 -29.63
C ARG A 190 -13.91 -8.96 -30.55
N ARG A 191 -15.02 -8.45 -29.98
CA ARG A 191 -16.12 -7.84 -30.77
C ARG A 191 -15.83 -6.43 -31.23
N LEU A 192 -14.92 -5.70 -30.55
CA LEU A 192 -14.49 -4.35 -30.98
C LEU A 192 -13.51 -4.42 -32.15
N ASP A 193 -12.69 -5.47 -32.22
CA ASP A 193 -11.76 -5.70 -33.35
C ASP A 193 -12.50 -6.04 -34.67
N ASP A 194 -13.80 -6.47 -34.59
CA ASP A 194 -14.65 -6.71 -35.75
C ASP A 194 -15.24 -5.42 -36.36
N TYR A 195 -15.00 -4.25 -35.75
CA TYR A 195 -15.52 -2.94 -36.21
C TYR A 195 -14.41 -1.97 -36.66
N VAL A 196 -13.15 -2.40 -36.75
CA VAL A 196 -12.01 -1.69 -37.32
C VAL A 196 -11.54 -2.44 -38.57
#